data_78b035d0ba196a8991991177275d38ce
#
_entry.id   78b035d0ba196a8991991177275d38ce
#
_cell.length_a   1.000
_cell.length_b   1.000
_cell.length_c   1.000
_cell.angle_alpha   90.00
_cell.angle_beta   90.00
_cell.angle_gamma   90.00
#
_symmetry.space_group_name_H-M   'P 1'
#
loop_
_entity.id
_entity.type
_entity.pdbx_description
1 polymer ?
#
loop_
_entity_poly.entity_id
_entity_poly.type
_entity_poly.pdbx_seq_one_letter_code
_entity_poly.pdbx_strand_id
1 'polypeptide(L)'
;YTAIHPTAVISNLDVTIGKGTVIMANAVINSGSRIGEFCIINTGAIVEHDNTIEDYVHVSVGAKLAGTVYVGQYTWIGIGAVVSNNLKICENCIIRAGAVVIENIIKSGNYQGVPAKIKE
;
A
#
# COMPACT_ATOMS: atom_id res chain seq x y z
N TYR A 1 -9.65 -8.53 15.03
CA TYR A 1 -10.25 -7.19 15.20
C TYR A 1 -9.66 -6.21 14.19
N THR A 2 -10.51 -5.54 13.44
CA THR A 2 -10.13 -4.60 12.38
C THR A 2 -10.91 -3.32 12.59
N ALA A 3 -10.23 -2.17 12.53
CA ALA A 3 -10.88 -0.88 12.67
C ALA A 3 -11.03 -0.24 11.29
N ILE A 4 -12.27 0.01 10.87
CA ILE A 4 -12.57 0.58 9.57
C ILE A 4 -13.36 1.86 9.77
N HIS A 5 -12.82 2.99 9.26
CA HIS A 5 -13.53 4.25 9.36
C HIS A 5 -14.80 4.21 8.49
N PRO A 6 -15.89 4.80 8.98
CA PRO A 6 -17.19 4.76 8.24
C PRO A 6 -17.13 5.35 6.83
N THR A 7 -16.22 6.27 6.55
CA THR A 7 -16.11 6.86 5.21
C THR A 7 -15.17 6.10 4.28
N ALA A 8 -14.51 5.05 4.75
CA ALA A 8 -13.70 4.20 3.87
C ALA A 8 -14.62 3.43 2.92
N VAL A 9 -14.16 3.24 1.69
CA VAL A 9 -14.90 2.50 0.67
C VAL A 9 -14.17 1.20 0.41
N ILE A 10 -14.77 0.09 0.81
CA ILE A 10 -14.20 -1.23 0.63
C ILE A 10 -15.14 -2.05 -0.24
N SER A 11 -14.61 -2.57 -1.35
CA SER A 11 -15.39 -3.45 -2.22
C SER A 11 -15.85 -4.68 -1.44
N ASN A 12 -17.07 -5.15 -1.73
CA ASN A 12 -17.57 -6.37 -1.14
C ASN A 12 -17.22 -7.62 -1.96
N LEU A 13 -16.35 -7.47 -2.97
CA LEU A 13 -15.96 -8.58 -3.85
C LEU A 13 -14.53 -9.02 -3.54
N ASP A 14 -14.41 -10.16 -2.85
CA ASP A 14 -13.13 -10.84 -2.61
C ASP A 14 -12.05 -9.99 -1.94
N VAL A 15 -12.42 -9.10 -1.03
CA VAL A 15 -11.46 -8.36 -0.22
C VAL A 15 -11.28 -9.09 1.11
N THR A 16 -10.02 -9.31 1.49
CA THR A 16 -9.70 -9.83 2.82
C THR A 16 -8.82 -8.84 3.57
N ILE A 17 -9.09 -8.66 4.85
CA ILE A 17 -8.37 -7.72 5.70
C ILE A 17 -8.01 -8.45 6.99
N GLY A 18 -6.71 -8.53 7.29
CA GLY A 18 -6.22 -9.24 8.46
C GLY A 18 -6.51 -8.50 9.76
N LYS A 19 -6.44 -9.24 10.86
CA LYS A 19 -6.70 -8.68 12.19
C LYS A 19 -5.71 -7.58 12.53
N GLY A 20 -6.15 -6.63 13.34
CA GLY A 20 -5.32 -5.53 13.79
C GLY A 20 -5.06 -4.45 12.76
N THR A 21 -5.57 -4.61 11.55
CA THR A 21 -5.41 -3.62 10.49
C THR A 21 -6.38 -2.47 10.68
N VAL A 22 -5.91 -1.26 10.41
CA VAL A 22 -6.69 -0.02 10.53
C VAL A 22 -6.86 0.58 9.16
N ILE A 23 -8.12 0.84 8.78
CA ILE A 23 -8.48 1.51 7.53
C ILE A 23 -9.04 2.88 7.90
N MET A 24 -8.35 3.92 7.47
CA MET A 24 -8.66 5.29 7.87
C MET A 24 -9.70 5.94 6.96
N ALA A 25 -10.05 7.19 7.28
CA ALA A 25 -11.07 7.94 6.55
C ALA A 25 -10.76 8.05 5.05
N ASN A 26 -11.78 7.85 4.23
CA ASN A 26 -11.73 8.03 2.77
C ASN A 26 -10.72 7.14 2.06
N ALA A 27 -10.19 6.12 2.72
CA ALA A 27 -9.37 5.11 2.04
C ALA A 27 -10.26 4.26 1.15
N VAL A 28 -9.71 3.78 0.04
CA VAL A 28 -10.42 2.95 -0.92
C VAL A 28 -9.65 1.64 -1.09
N ILE A 29 -10.36 0.52 -0.94
CA ILE A 29 -9.80 -0.81 -1.20
C ILE A 29 -10.70 -1.50 -2.21
N ASN A 30 -10.16 -1.78 -3.39
CA ASN A 30 -10.91 -2.36 -4.48
C ASN A 30 -10.88 -3.90 -4.47
N SER A 31 -11.67 -4.49 -5.37
CA SER A 31 -11.96 -5.92 -5.40
C SER A 31 -10.70 -6.78 -5.55
N GLY A 32 -10.75 -7.97 -4.96
CA GLY A 32 -9.67 -8.96 -5.06
C GLY A 32 -8.44 -8.66 -4.23
N SER A 33 -8.43 -7.55 -3.49
CA SER A 33 -7.26 -7.15 -2.71
C SER A 33 -7.17 -7.92 -1.39
N ARG A 34 -5.94 -8.22 -0.99
CA ARG A 34 -5.63 -8.92 0.26
C ARG A 34 -4.76 -8.03 1.11
N ILE A 35 -5.27 -7.63 2.26
CA ILE A 35 -4.53 -6.83 3.24
C ILE A 35 -4.18 -7.74 4.40
N GLY A 36 -2.91 -7.78 4.77
CA GLY A 36 -2.44 -8.61 5.86
C GLY A 36 -2.83 -8.10 7.23
N GLU A 37 -2.12 -8.58 8.24
CA GLU A 37 -2.36 -8.24 9.65
C GLU A 37 -1.58 -7.01 10.06
N PHE A 38 -2.14 -6.23 10.96
CA PHE A 38 -1.49 -5.07 11.58
C PHE A 38 -0.97 -4.04 10.57
N CYS A 39 -1.69 -3.89 9.47
CA CYS A 39 -1.42 -2.87 8.48
C CYS A 39 -2.12 -1.56 8.83
N ILE A 40 -1.65 -0.47 8.24
CA ILE A 40 -2.34 0.81 8.29
C ILE A 40 -2.57 1.25 6.85
N ILE A 41 -3.84 1.40 6.47
CA ILE A 41 -4.23 2.00 5.19
C ILE A 41 -4.75 3.38 5.56
N ASN A 42 -3.92 4.38 5.39
CA ASN A 42 -4.12 5.70 5.98
C ASN A 42 -5.12 6.55 5.19
N THR A 43 -5.38 7.75 5.70
CA THR A 43 -6.40 8.66 5.18
C THR A 43 -6.22 8.92 3.68
N GLY A 44 -7.27 8.68 2.91
CA GLY A 44 -7.28 8.94 1.48
C GLY A 44 -6.40 8.03 0.65
N ALA A 45 -5.79 7.01 1.23
CA ALA A 45 -4.98 6.05 0.46
C ALA A 45 -5.87 5.22 -0.45
N ILE A 46 -5.33 4.83 -1.60
CA ILE A 46 -6.05 4.00 -2.57
C ILE A 46 -5.29 2.72 -2.80
N VAL A 47 -5.95 1.60 -2.55
CA VAL A 47 -5.48 0.26 -2.88
C VAL A 47 -6.40 -0.27 -3.96
N GLU A 48 -5.93 -0.27 -5.19
CA GLU A 48 -6.71 -0.69 -6.34
C GLU A 48 -6.89 -2.21 -6.35
N HIS A 49 -7.51 -2.74 -7.42
CA HIS A 49 -7.90 -4.15 -7.49
C HIS A 49 -6.70 -5.10 -7.45
N ASP A 50 -6.93 -6.26 -6.85
CA ASP A 50 -5.98 -7.39 -6.86
C ASP A 50 -4.60 -7.07 -6.28
N ASN A 51 -4.54 -6.17 -5.32
CA ASN A 51 -3.32 -5.90 -4.58
C ASN A 51 -3.10 -6.97 -3.51
N THR A 52 -1.84 -7.24 -3.21
CA THR A 52 -1.45 -8.06 -2.06
C THR A 52 -0.56 -7.22 -1.17
N ILE A 53 -1.07 -6.89 0.00
CA ILE A 53 -0.35 -6.10 1.01
C ILE A 53 -0.02 -7.05 2.16
N GLU A 54 1.25 -7.30 2.40
CA GLU A 54 1.66 -8.21 3.47
C GLU A 54 1.54 -7.55 4.84
N ASP A 55 1.91 -8.29 5.89
CA ASP A 55 1.74 -7.83 7.26
C ASP A 55 2.59 -6.60 7.59
N TYR A 56 2.12 -5.78 8.51
CA TYR A 56 2.83 -4.62 9.04
C TYR A 56 3.22 -3.58 7.98
N VAL A 57 2.45 -3.49 6.90
CA VAL A 57 2.67 -2.47 5.86
C VAL A 57 1.89 -1.21 6.24
N HIS A 58 2.51 -0.07 6.03
CA HIS A 58 1.86 1.22 6.19
C HIS A 58 1.73 1.90 4.82
N VAL A 59 0.51 2.01 4.32
CA VAL A 59 0.20 2.81 3.14
C VAL A 59 -0.25 4.17 3.65
N SER A 60 0.62 5.16 3.51
CA SER A 60 0.47 6.44 4.18
C SER A 60 -0.57 7.34 3.52
N VAL A 61 -0.75 8.53 4.07
CA VAL A 61 -1.80 9.48 3.65
C VAL A 61 -1.73 9.74 2.14
N GLY A 62 -2.83 9.52 1.44
CA GLY A 62 -2.94 9.82 0.01
C GLY A 62 -2.06 9.00 -0.91
N ALA A 63 -1.37 7.98 -0.42
CA ALA A 63 -0.59 7.10 -1.28
C ALA A 63 -1.52 6.26 -2.15
N LYS A 64 -1.08 5.92 -3.35
CA LYS A 64 -1.92 5.23 -4.32
C LYS A 64 -1.18 4.05 -4.92
N LEU A 65 -1.78 2.88 -4.80
CA LEU A 65 -1.29 1.65 -5.42
C LEU A 65 -2.25 1.31 -6.55
N ALA A 66 -1.72 1.21 -7.76
CA ALA A 66 -2.53 0.79 -8.92
C ALA A 66 -2.83 -0.70 -8.84
N GLY A 67 -3.44 -1.27 -9.87
CA GLY A 67 -3.88 -2.67 -9.84
C GLY A 67 -2.73 -3.67 -9.80
N THR A 68 -2.96 -4.78 -9.11
CA THR A 68 -2.07 -5.95 -9.10
C THR A 68 -0.65 -5.60 -8.61
N VAL A 69 -0.58 -4.88 -7.50
CA VAL A 69 0.69 -4.53 -6.85
C VAL A 69 0.89 -5.44 -5.64
N TYR A 70 2.10 -5.93 -5.47
CA TYR A 70 2.50 -6.69 -4.29
C TYR A 70 3.41 -5.80 -3.42
N VAL A 71 3.11 -5.72 -2.14
CA VAL A 71 3.93 -4.97 -1.17
C VAL A 71 4.38 -5.91 -0.06
N GLY A 72 5.67 -6.10 0.06
CA GLY A 72 6.26 -6.97 1.07
C GLY A 72 6.12 -6.42 2.49
N GLN A 73 6.20 -7.31 3.47
CA GLN A 73 5.98 -6.95 4.87
C GLN A 73 6.93 -5.86 5.35
N TYR A 74 6.49 -5.09 6.34
CA TYR A 74 7.26 -4.01 6.97
C TYR A 74 7.64 -2.88 6.00
N THR A 75 6.98 -2.78 4.87
CA THR A 75 7.23 -1.70 3.91
C THR A 75 6.37 -0.49 4.25
N TRP A 76 6.92 0.68 4.08
CA TRP A 76 6.23 1.95 4.27
C TRP A 76 6.11 2.64 2.93
N ILE A 77 4.88 2.87 2.47
CA ILE A 77 4.59 3.66 1.27
C ILE A 77 4.27 5.07 1.74
N GLY A 78 5.17 6.01 1.47
CA GLY A 78 5.11 7.37 2.01
C GLY A 78 3.95 8.22 1.49
N ILE A 79 3.76 9.37 2.12
CA ILE A 79 2.66 10.29 1.80
C ILE A 79 2.66 10.63 0.31
N GLY A 80 1.51 10.42 -0.34
CA GLY A 80 1.35 10.77 -1.75
C GLY A 80 2.20 9.98 -2.73
N ALA A 81 2.90 8.96 -2.29
CA ALA A 81 3.66 8.11 -3.21
C ALA A 81 2.72 7.33 -4.12
N VAL A 82 3.18 7.03 -5.32
CA VAL A 82 2.38 6.36 -6.35
C VAL A 82 3.14 5.14 -6.83
N VAL A 83 2.44 4.00 -6.93
CA VAL A 83 3.02 2.76 -7.44
C VAL A 83 2.23 2.32 -8.66
N SER A 84 2.91 2.16 -9.78
CA SER A 84 2.31 1.74 -11.03
C SER A 84 1.82 0.30 -10.96
N ASN A 85 0.96 -0.10 -11.88
CA ASN A 85 0.33 -1.42 -11.87
C ASN A 85 1.32 -2.55 -12.17
N ASN A 86 0.99 -3.74 -11.66
CA ASN A 86 1.71 -4.99 -11.90
C ASN A 86 3.14 -4.98 -11.37
N LEU A 87 3.40 -4.24 -10.32
CA LEU A 87 4.72 -4.15 -9.72
C LEU A 87 4.80 -4.92 -8.40
N LYS A 88 6.02 -5.31 -8.06
CA LYS A 88 6.31 -5.99 -6.81
C LYS A 88 7.34 -5.19 -6.04
N ILE A 89 7.02 -4.86 -4.80
CA ILE A 89 7.92 -4.18 -3.87
C ILE A 89 8.29 -5.19 -2.78
N CYS A 90 9.58 -5.47 -2.64
CA CYS A 90 10.03 -6.43 -1.64
C CYS A 90 9.85 -5.88 -0.22
N GLU A 91 10.13 -6.73 0.76
CA GLU A 91 9.97 -6.38 2.17
C GLU A 91 10.95 -5.31 2.65
N ASN A 92 10.62 -4.67 3.76
CA ASN A 92 11.48 -3.71 4.45
C ASN A 92 11.94 -2.56 3.57
N CYS A 93 11.04 -2.04 2.74
CA CYS A 93 11.31 -0.88 1.91
C CYS A 93 10.67 0.36 2.51
N ILE A 94 11.31 1.51 2.29
CA ILE A 94 10.72 2.81 2.57
C ILE A 94 10.62 3.54 1.24
N ILE A 95 9.38 3.76 0.80
CA ILE A 95 9.12 4.55 -0.40
C ILE A 95 8.82 5.96 0.10
N ARG A 96 9.68 6.92 -0.22
CA ARG A 96 9.61 8.26 0.34
C ARG A 96 8.40 9.02 -0.19
N ALA A 97 8.02 10.08 0.53
CA ALA A 97 6.86 10.89 0.16
C ALA A 97 6.96 11.38 -1.28
N GLY A 98 5.87 11.28 -2.02
CA GLY A 98 5.80 11.78 -3.40
C GLY A 98 6.58 10.96 -4.42
N ALA A 99 7.21 9.87 -4.04
CA ALA A 99 7.94 9.04 -4.99
C ALA A 99 6.99 8.35 -5.96
N VAL A 100 7.46 8.12 -7.19
CA VAL A 100 6.70 7.41 -8.21
C VAL A 100 7.44 6.16 -8.61
N VAL A 101 6.90 5.01 -8.22
CA VAL A 101 7.51 3.70 -8.48
C VAL A 101 6.97 3.16 -9.80
N ILE A 102 7.85 2.95 -10.77
CA ILE A 102 7.49 2.44 -12.10
C ILE A 102 8.22 1.15 -12.46
N GLU A 103 9.04 0.63 -11.55
CA GLU A 103 9.77 -0.63 -11.76
C GLU A 103 9.69 -1.46 -10.50
N ASN A 104 9.85 -2.77 -10.64
CA ASN A 104 9.91 -3.67 -9.48
C ASN A 104 11.07 -3.27 -8.56
N ILE A 105 10.83 -3.39 -7.28
CA ILE A 105 11.84 -3.15 -6.26
C ILE A 105 12.21 -4.48 -5.63
N ILE A 106 13.43 -4.94 -5.88
CA ILE A 106 13.90 -6.26 -5.45
C ILE A 106 14.91 -6.20 -4.31
N LYS A 107 15.34 -5.02 -3.92
CA LYS A 107 16.31 -4.82 -2.84
C LYS A 107 15.72 -3.91 -1.78
N SER A 108 15.74 -4.35 -0.52
CA SER A 108 15.28 -3.54 0.61
C SER A 108 16.08 -2.25 0.71
N GLY A 109 15.42 -1.17 1.04
CA GLY A 109 16.08 0.13 1.19
C GLY A 109 15.13 1.30 1.06
N ASN A 110 15.71 2.48 0.98
CA ASN A 110 14.99 3.74 0.82
C ASN A 110 14.95 4.12 -0.66
N TYR A 111 13.76 4.44 -1.15
CA TYR A 111 13.55 4.83 -2.55
C TYR A 111 12.88 6.19 -2.59
N GLN A 112 13.36 7.07 -3.46
CA GLN A 112 12.81 8.43 -3.56
C GLN A 112 12.85 8.93 -5.00
N GLY A 113 12.02 9.92 -5.28
CA GLY A 113 12.05 10.67 -6.53
C GLY A 113 11.08 10.15 -7.59
N VAL A 114 11.16 10.76 -8.77
CA VAL A 114 10.34 10.48 -9.93
C VAL A 114 11.27 10.30 -11.13
N PRO A 115 11.51 9.08 -11.59
CA PRO A 115 11.10 7.80 -11.01
C PRO A 115 11.85 7.49 -9.70
N ALA A 116 11.25 6.64 -8.88
CA ALA A 116 11.85 6.28 -7.60
C ALA A 116 13.15 5.51 -7.81
N LYS A 117 14.19 5.94 -7.12
CA LYS A 117 15.51 5.31 -7.15
C LYS A 117 15.99 5.09 -5.73
N ILE A 118 16.78 4.04 -5.55
CA ILE A 118 17.34 3.76 -4.23
C ILE A 118 18.27 4.90 -3.82
N LYS A 119 18.13 5.32 -2.57
CA LYS A 119 18.99 6.34 -1.98
C LYS A 119 20.11 5.65 -1.24
N GLU A 120 21.31 5.88 -1.69
CA GLU A 120 22.50 5.29 -1.09
C GLU A 120 23.17 6.23 -0.11
#